data_aa3e9bb5640d8f03f2b86aedb1562d48
#
_entry.id   aa3e9bb5640d8f03f2b86aedb1562d48
#
_cell.length_a   1.000
_cell.length_b   1.000
_cell.length_c   1.000
_cell.angle_alpha   90.00
_cell.angle_beta   90.00
_cell.angle_gamma   90.00
#
_symmetry.space_group_name_H-M   'P 1'
#
loop_
_entity.id
_entity.type
_entity.pdbx_description
1 polymer ?
#
loop_
_entity_poly.entity_id
_entity_poly.type
_entity_poly.pdbx_seq_one_letter_code
_entity_poly.pdbx_strand_id
1 'polypeptide(L)'
;LWFVDEDIEQLNFPDDYFLVQEKFTSHIIDCMEKPVYNLIKNCINSNAKLDKIITEVILPTIPQIQKLFNDGKIGKSEQQLMTGIISNSIQMITHHSTHSESGKNIIILSADSESLLFSEAAGAAFRSQKWNVFSVGDMSSSIDVLFDLELRKILSKTWKLKKGLMMILVFSQTEEGLKFISDSLYSVKE
;
A
#
# COMPACT_ATOMS: atom_id res chain seq x y z
N LEU A 1 -24.25 -2.54 -24.57
CA LEU A 1 -24.78 -3.20 -23.39
C LEU A 1 -24.18 -2.49 -22.20
N TRP A 2 -25.00 -1.72 -21.48
CA TRP A 2 -24.66 -1.08 -20.22
C TRP A 2 -24.90 -2.14 -19.14
N PHE A 3 -23.86 -2.72 -18.59
CA PHE A 3 -23.97 -3.46 -17.34
C PHE A 3 -24.13 -2.42 -16.21
N VAL A 4 -25.33 -2.21 -15.78
CA VAL A 4 -25.61 -1.57 -14.50
C VAL A 4 -25.25 -2.62 -13.45
N ASP A 5 -24.27 -2.34 -12.62
CA ASP A 5 -23.87 -3.21 -11.51
C ASP A 5 -24.99 -3.16 -10.44
N GLU A 6 -26.04 -3.96 -10.65
CA GLU A 6 -27.19 -4.09 -9.72
C GLU A 6 -26.76 -4.63 -8.35
N ASP A 7 -25.56 -5.22 -8.26
CA ASP A 7 -25.07 -5.84 -7.01
C ASP A 7 -24.52 -4.84 -5.98
N ILE A 8 -24.28 -3.59 -6.35
CA ILE A 8 -23.69 -2.59 -5.43
C ILE A 8 -24.74 -2.02 -4.47
N GLU A 9 -26.02 -2.01 -4.84
CA GLU A 9 -27.10 -1.48 -4.00
C GLU A 9 -27.40 -2.30 -2.74
N GLN A 10 -26.88 -3.52 -2.62
CA GLN A 10 -27.10 -4.41 -1.47
C GLN A 10 -26.01 -4.33 -0.39
N LEU A 11 -24.95 -3.53 -0.59
CA LEU A 11 -23.88 -3.39 0.39
C LEU A 11 -24.29 -2.41 1.49
N ASN A 12 -24.48 -2.91 2.71
CA ASN A 12 -24.67 -2.09 3.90
C ASN A 12 -23.33 -1.47 4.31
N PHE A 13 -22.93 -0.37 3.66
CA PHE A 13 -21.81 0.42 4.15
C PHE A 13 -22.21 1.16 5.44
N PRO A 14 -21.35 1.19 6.47
CA PRO A 14 -19.91 0.96 6.45
C PRO A 14 -19.43 -0.37 7.03
N ASP A 15 -20.28 -1.35 7.33
CA ASP A 15 -19.90 -2.48 8.20
C ASP A 15 -19.67 -3.82 7.49
N ASP A 16 -19.94 -3.93 6.18
CA ASP A 16 -19.83 -5.19 5.43
C ASP A 16 -18.51 -5.30 4.62
N TYR A 17 -17.37 -5.11 5.32
CA TYR A 17 -16.04 -5.16 4.69
C TYR A 17 -15.70 -6.54 4.13
N PHE A 18 -16.25 -7.62 4.70
CA PHE A 18 -16.00 -8.97 4.21
C PHE A 18 -16.58 -9.17 2.80
N LEU A 19 -17.85 -8.79 2.57
CA LEU A 19 -18.46 -8.89 1.24
C LEU A 19 -17.78 -7.97 0.22
N VAL A 20 -17.34 -6.78 0.65
CA VAL A 20 -16.55 -5.87 -0.19
C VAL A 20 -15.23 -6.53 -0.58
N GLN A 21 -14.55 -7.20 0.35
CA GLN A 21 -13.29 -7.89 0.11
C GLN A 21 -13.46 -9.04 -0.88
N GLU A 22 -14.52 -9.84 -0.76
CA GLU A 22 -14.80 -10.92 -1.71
C GLU A 22 -15.02 -10.38 -3.12
N LYS A 23 -15.85 -9.34 -3.29
CA LYS A 23 -16.09 -8.69 -4.58
C LYS A 23 -14.82 -8.04 -5.13
N PHE A 24 -14.07 -7.32 -4.30
CA PHE A 24 -12.79 -6.71 -4.68
C PHE A 24 -11.83 -7.76 -5.20
N THR A 25 -11.64 -8.85 -4.47
CA THR A 25 -10.73 -9.93 -4.85
C THR A 25 -11.19 -10.62 -6.15
N SER A 26 -12.47 -10.92 -6.29
CA SER A 26 -13.01 -11.50 -7.53
C SER A 26 -12.74 -10.60 -8.73
N HIS A 27 -13.06 -9.31 -8.65
CA HIS A 27 -12.81 -8.37 -9.74
C HIS A 27 -11.31 -8.19 -10.05
N ILE A 28 -10.43 -8.27 -9.06
CA ILE A 28 -8.98 -8.25 -9.27
C ILE A 28 -8.54 -9.50 -10.05
N ILE A 29 -9.00 -10.70 -9.64
CA ILE A 29 -8.67 -11.96 -10.31
C ILE A 29 -9.15 -11.95 -11.77
N ASP A 30 -10.31 -11.36 -12.03
CA ASP A 30 -10.86 -11.22 -13.38
C ASP A 30 -10.26 -10.03 -14.15
N CYS A 31 -9.25 -9.33 -13.58
CA CYS A 31 -8.62 -8.14 -14.15
C CYS A 31 -9.60 -7.02 -14.53
N MET A 32 -10.70 -6.89 -13.80
CA MET A 32 -11.77 -5.92 -14.06
C MET A 32 -11.48 -4.56 -13.39
N GLU A 33 -10.70 -3.72 -14.03
CA GLU A 33 -10.25 -2.44 -13.49
C GLU A 33 -11.42 -1.49 -13.10
N LYS A 34 -12.40 -1.29 -14.01
CA LYS A 34 -13.52 -0.38 -13.76
C LYS A 34 -14.41 -0.80 -12.57
N PRO A 35 -14.85 -2.06 -12.45
CA PRO A 35 -15.58 -2.54 -11.28
C PRO A 35 -14.82 -2.34 -9.98
N VAL A 36 -13.51 -2.62 -9.95
CA VAL A 36 -12.66 -2.39 -8.78
C VAL A 36 -12.69 -0.92 -8.35
N TYR A 37 -12.44 0.00 -9.28
CA TYR A 37 -12.40 1.43 -8.95
C TYR A 37 -13.77 1.97 -8.54
N ASN A 38 -14.85 1.50 -9.17
CA ASN A 38 -16.21 1.85 -8.75
C ASN A 38 -16.52 1.36 -7.34
N LEU A 39 -16.11 0.13 -6.99
CA LEU A 39 -16.28 -0.42 -5.67
C LEU A 39 -15.56 0.44 -4.61
N ILE A 40 -14.27 0.76 -4.82
CA ILE A 40 -13.51 1.63 -3.91
C ILE A 40 -14.13 3.03 -3.81
N LYS A 41 -14.54 3.61 -4.94
CA LYS A 41 -15.20 4.92 -4.96
C LYS A 41 -16.51 4.92 -4.17
N ASN A 42 -17.30 3.86 -4.28
CA ASN A 42 -18.54 3.72 -3.52
C ASN A 42 -18.28 3.57 -2.02
N CYS A 43 -17.25 2.81 -1.62
CA CYS A 43 -16.82 2.75 -0.22
C CYS A 43 -16.47 4.15 0.33
N ILE A 44 -15.67 4.91 -0.42
CA ILE A 44 -15.27 6.27 -0.04
C ILE A 44 -16.49 7.20 0.07
N ASN A 45 -17.39 7.18 -0.92
CA ASN A 45 -18.59 8.03 -0.96
C ASN A 45 -19.59 7.69 0.15
N SER A 46 -19.60 6.45 0.61
CA SER A 46 -20.44 5.98 1.72
C SER A 46 -19.82 6.23 3.10
N ASN A 47 -18.74 7.03 3.17
CA ASN A 47 -18.00 7.33 4.40
C ASN A 47 -17.46 6.09 5.13
N ALA A 48 -17.14 5.02 4.42
CA ALA A 48 -16.45 3.87 5.00
C ALA A 48 -15.08 4.31 5.56
N LYS A 49 -14.65 3.69 6.65
CA LYS A 49 -13.36 4.01 7.26
C LYS A 49 -12.23 3.60 6.32
N LEU A 50 -11.43 4.59 5.87
CA LEU A 50 -10.38 4.38 4.88
C LEU A 50 -9.32 3.37 5.35
N ASP A 51 -8.95 3.41 6.62
CA ASP A 51 -8.04 2.44 7.23
C ASP A 51 -8.59 1.00 7.16
N LYS A 52 -9.90 0.83 7.37
CA LYS A 52 -10.54 -0.48 7.25
C LYS A 52 -10.64 -0.98 5.81
N ILE A 53 -10.89 -0.09 4.84
CA ILE A 53 -10.82 -0.49 3.42
C ILE A 53 -9.43 -1.05 3.11
N ILE A 54 -8.38 -0.44 3.64
CA ILE A 54 -7.01 -0.94 3.43
C ILE A 54 -6.78 -2.25 4.17
N THR A 55 -7.12 -2.33 5.46
CA THR A 55 -6.76 -3.47 6.31
C THR A 55 -7.66 -4.69 6.11
N GLU A 56 -8.93 -4.47 5.80
CA GLU A 56 -9.93 -5.55 5.70
C GLU A 56 -10.27 -5.93 4.26
N VAL A 57 -10.01 -5.05 3.27
CA VAL A 57 -10.32 -5.32 1.86
C VAL A 57 -9.04 -5.52 1.04
N ILE A 58 -8.12 -4.56 1.04
CA ILE A 58 -6.97 -4.57 0.14
C ILE A 58 -5.88 -5.53 0.63
N LEU A 59 -5.44 -5.39 1.89
CA LEU A 59 -4.34 -6.20 2.42
C LEU A 59 -4.58 -7.71 2.33
N PRO A 60 -5.78 -8.24 2.61
CA PRO A 60 -6.03 -9.68 2.47
C PRO A 60 -6.00 -10.19 1.01
N THR A 61 -6.19 -9.31 0.02
CA THR A 61 -6.17 -9.68 -1.40
C THR A 61 -4.74 -9.86 -1.93
N ILE A 62 -3.76 -9.10 -1.44
CA ILE A 62 -2.37 -9.13 -1.91
C ILE A 62 -1.76 -10.55 -1.84
N PRO A 63 -1.76 -11.26 -0.69
CA PRO A 63 -1.20 -12.60 -0.61
C PRO A 63 -1.97 -13.63 -1.45
N GLN A 64 -3.26 -13.41 -1.74
CA GLN A 64 -4.04 -14.30 -2.59
C GLN A 64 -3.53 -14.25 -4.03
N ILE A 65 -3.27 -13.05 -4.57
CA ILE A 65 -2.69 -12.89 -5.91
C ILE A 65 -1.29 -13.51 -5.97
N GLN A 66 -0.46 -13.30 -4.96
CA GLN A 66 0.87 -13.88 -4.88
C GLN A 66 0.82 -15.41 -4.86
N LYS A 67 -0.14 -15.98 -4.12
CA LYS A 67 -0.38 -17.42 -4.09
C LYS A 67 -0.79 -17.96 -5.47
N LEU A 68 -1.72 -17.29 -6.17
CA LEU A 68 -2.13 -17.70 -7.51
C LEU A 68 -0.96 -17.74 -8.48
N PHE A 69 -0.05 -16.77 -8.40
CA PHE A 69 1.16 -16.74 -9.21
C PHE A 69 2.12 -17.86 -8.83
N ASN A 70 2.40 -18.07 -7.54
CA ASN A 70 3.29 -19.13 -7.07
C ASN A 70 2.76 -20.54 -7.41
N ASP A 71 1.43 -20.71 -7.38
CA ASP A 71 0.76 -21.95 -7.78
C ASP A 71 0.72 -22.16 -9.32
N GLY A 72 1.25 -21.20 -10.10
CA GLY A 72 1.25 -21.25 -11.57
C GLY A 72 -0.14 -21.10 -12.20
N LYS A 73 -1.13 -20.57 -11.46
CA LYS A 73 -2.50 -20.37 -11.93
C LYS A 73 -2.66 -19.11 -12.77
N ILE A 74 -1.78 -18.15 -12.59
CA ILE A 74 -1.71 -16.91 -13.35
C ILE A 74 -0.29 -16.66 -13.84
N GLY A 75 -0.16 -16.00 -14.99
CA GLY A 75 1.13 -15.62 -15.56
C GLY A 75 1.65 -14.31 -14.98
N LYS A 76 2.94 -14.00 -15.25
CA LYS A 76 3.59 -12.77 -14.76
C LYS A 76 2.87 -11.49 -15.23
N SER A 77 2.38 -11.47 -16.47
CA SER A 77 1.66 -10.32 -17.02
C SER A 77 0.33 -10.08 -16.31
N GLU A 78 -0.40 -11.15 -15.98
CA GLU A 78 -1.65 -11.06 -15.21
C GLU A 78 -1.37 -10.58 -13.79
N GLN A 79 -0.35 -11.15 -13.13
CA GLN A 79 0.09 -10.68 -11.81
C GLN A 79 0.42 -9.19 -11.82
N GLN A 80 1.17 -8.71 -12.82
CA GLN A 80 1.52 -7.30 -12.94
C GLN A 80 0.28 -6.40 -13.14
N LEU A 81 -0.67 -6.85 -13.97
CA LEU A 81 -1.93 -6.11 -14.16
C LEU A 81 -2.73 -6.01 -12.87
N MET A 82 -2.94 -7.14 -12.18
CA MET A 82 -3.63 -7.19 -10.89
C MET A 82 -2.94 -6.30 -9.84
N THR A 83 -1.61 -6.37 -9.75
CA THR A 83 -0.79 -5.52 -8.88
C THR A 83 -0.99 -4.04 -9.18
N GLY A 84 -1.02 -3.66 -10.47
CA GLY A 84 -1.28 -2.29 -10.90
C GLY A 84 -2.67 -1.78 -10.49
N ILE A 85 -3.70 -2.62 -10.63
CA ILE A 85 -5.08 -2.25 -10.21
C ILE A 85 -5.14 -2.06 -8.69
N ILE A 86 -4.48 -2.93 -7.91
CA ILE A 86 -4.41 -2.79 -6.45
C ILE A 86 -3.67 -1.50 -6.06
N SER A 87 -2.51 -1.22 -6.64
CA SER A 87 -1.74 0.00 -6.38
C SER A 87 -2.55 1.27 -6.68
N ASN A 88 -3.23 1.31 -7.82
CA ASN A 88 -4.12 2.42 -8.18
C ASN A 88 -5.29 2.58 -7.18
N SER A 89 -5.85 1.48 -6.68
CA SER A 89 -6.89 1.50 -5.64
C SER A 89 -6.38 2.12 -4.33
N ILE A 90 -5.15 1.76 -3.91
CA ILE A 90 -4.48 2.35 -2.76
C ILE A 90 -4.27 3.85 -2.97
N GLN A 91 -3.86 4.28 -4.17
CA GLN A 91 -3.68 5.69 -4.50
C GLN A 91 -5.00 6.46 -4.43
N MET A 92 -6.11 5.91 -4.91
CA MET A 92 -7.44 6.54 -4.79
C MET A 92 -7.77 6.83 -3.31
N ILE A 93 -7.55 5.87 -2.41
CA ILE A 93 -7.77 6.05 -0.97
C ILE A 93 -6.83 7.12 -0.41
N THR A 94 -5.57 7.09 -0.82
CA THR A 94 -4.55 8.06 -0.39
C THR A 94 -4.95 9.50 -0.73
N HIS A 95 -5.50 9.73 -1.92
CA HIS A 95 -5.95 11.06 -2.35
C HIS A 95 -7.15 11.59 -1.56
N HIS A 96 -7.97 10.70 -1.02
CA HIS A 96 -9.10 11.08 -0.16
C HIS A 96 -8.72 11.23 1.32
N SER A 97 -7.50 10.87 1.70
CA SER A 97 -7.02 11.06 3.07
C SER A 97 -6.77 12.54 3.35
N THR A 98 -7.33 13.04 4.45
CA THR A 98 -7.18 14.44 4.87
C THR A 98 -5.73 14.76 5.25
N HIS A 99 -5.35 16.04 5.14
CA HIS A 99 -4.01 16.51 5.49
C HIS A 99 -3.63 16.13 6.93
N SER A 100 -2.36 15.76 7.09
CA SER A 100 -1.79 15.37 8.38
C SER A 100 -1.80 16.50 9.39
N GLU A 101 -2.21 16.21 10.61
CA GLU A 101 -1.98 17.07 11.76
C GLU A 101 -0.55 16.86 12.27
N SER A 102 0.08 17.94 12.71
CA SER A 102 1.49 17.99 13.04
C SER A 102 1.92 17.04 14.18
N GLY A 103 3.08 16.44 14.05
CA GLY A 103 3.81 15.79 15.14
C GLY A 103 3.98 14.27 15.03
N LYS A 104 3.29 13.59 14.11
CA LYS A 104 3.47 12.16 13.87
C LYS A 104 4.03 11.95 12.47
N ASN A 105 5.24 11.45 12.37
CA ASN A 105 5.93 11.26 11.10
C ASN A 105 6.35 9.81 10.94
N ILE A 106 6.21 9.27 9.72
CA ILE A 106 6.66 7.93 9.39
C ILE A 106 7.33 7.93 8.03
N ILE A 107 8.47 7.26 7.96
CA ILE A 107 9.16 6.92 6.71
C ILE A 107 8.85 5.45 6.43
N ILE A 108 8.35 5.15 5.24
CA ILE A 108 8.02 3.80 4.82
C ILE A 108 8.83 3.47 3.60
N LEU A 109 9.49 2.32 3.63
CA LEU A 109 10.30 1.83 2.53
C LEU A 109 10.11 0.32 2.34
N SER A 110 10.33 -0.13 1.11
CA SER A 110 10.32 -1.52 0.73
C SER A 110 11.75 -1.94 0.36
N ALA A 111 12.23 -3.03 0.93
CA ALA A 111 13.55 -3.58 0.63
C ALA A 111 13.56 -4.42 -0.66
N ASP A 112 12.39 -4.81 -1.14
CA ASP A 112 12.19 -5.61 -2.35
C ASP A 112 10.89 -5.23 -3.06
N SER A 113 10.81 -5.56 -4.35
CA SER A 113 9.64 -5.24 -5.18
C SER A 113 8.38 -6.00 -4.75
N GLU A 114 8.52 -7.16 -4.12
CA GLU A 114 7.39 -7.99 -3.67
C GLU A 114 6.69 -7.37 -2.45
N SER A 115 7.43 -6.59 -1.66
CA SER A 115 6.90 -5.89 -0.49
C SER A 115 6.29 -4.52 -0.83
N LEU A 116 6.39 -4.06 -2.08
CA LEU A 116 6.00 -2.71 -2.47
C LEU A 116 4.52 -2.41 -2.17
N LEU A 117 3.61 -3.32 -2.54
CA LEU A 117 2.18 -3.13 -2.27
C LEU A 117 1.86 -3.04 -0.78
N PHE A 118 2.56 -3.81 0.07
CA PHE A 118 2.39 -3.73 1.52
C PHE A 118 2.85 -2.37 2.05
N SER A 119 3.96 -1.84 1.55
CA SER A 119 4.46 -0.51 1.92
C SER A 119 3.53 0.61 1.46
N GLU A 120 2.96 0.52 0.25
CA GLU A 120 1.96 1.46 -0.25
C GLU A 120 0.68 1.44 0.59
N ALA A 121 0.16 0.23 0.89
CA ALA A 121 -1.04 0.05 1.72
C ALA A 121 -0.83 0.60 3.14
N ALA A 122 0.33 0.32 3.76
CA ALA A 122 0.68 0.89 5.05
C ALA A 122 0.74 2.43 4.99
N GLY A 123 1.35 2.98 3.92
CA GLY A 123 1.41 4.41 3.70
C GLY A 123 0.02 5.06 3.65
N ALA A 124 -0.91 4.45 2.93
CA ALA A 124 -2.29 4.92 2.84
C ALA A 124 -3.03 4.80 4.19
N ALA A 125 -2.83 3.69 4.92
CA ALA A 125 -3.43 3.48 6.25
C ALA A 125 -2.94 4.53 7.26
N PHE A 126 -1.64 4.83 7.30
CA PHE A 126 -1.10 5.87 8.17
C PHE A 126 -1.58 7.27 7.78
N ARG A 127 -1.70 7.58 6.48
CA ARG A 127 -2.27 8.87 6.03
C ARG A 127 -3.73 9.03 6.44
N SER A 128 -4.54 7.96 6.36
CA SER A 128 -5.93 8.01 6.79
C SER A 128 -6.07 8.30 8.30
N GLN A 129 -5.04 7.95 9.08
CA GLN A 129 -4.92 8.27 10.50
C GLN A 129 -4.14 9.58 10.78
N LYS A 130 -4.03 10.45 9.77
CA LYS A 130 -3.43 11.79 9.85
C LYS A 130 -1.93 11.83 10.16
N TRP A 131 -1.18 10.76 9.84
CA TRP A 131 0.28 10.76 9.91
C TRP A 131 0.89 11.49 8.71
N ASN A 132 2.02 12.16 8.92
CA ASN A 132 2.91 12.58 7.83
C ASN A 132 3.68 11.37 7.31
N VAL A 133 3.34 10.91 6.12
CA VAL A 133 3.95 9.71 5.53
C VAL A 133 4.90 10.09 4.41
N PHE A 134 6.14 9.60 4.52
CA PHE A 134 7.19 9.71 3.52
C PHE A 134 7.43 8.32 2.93
N SER A 135 6.83 8.04 1.79
CA SER A 135 7.03 6.77 1.08
C SER A 135 8.27 6.89 0.20
N VAL A 136 9.26 6.05 0.45
CA VAL A 136 10.52 6.02 -0.33
C VAL A 136 10.39 5.10 -1.54
N GLY A 137 9.45 4.13 -1.47
CA GLY A 137 9.23 3.17 -2.55
C GLY A 137 10.12 1.94 -2.45
N ASP A 138 10.35 1.30 -3.61
CA ASP A 138 11.19 0.12 -3.73
C ASP A 138 12.66 0.50 -3.76
N MET A 139 13.41 -0.03 -2.81
CA MET A 139 14.85 0.20 -2.66
C MET A 139 15.70 -0.94 -3.22
N SER A 140 15.10 -1.99 -3.81
CA SER A 140 15.81 -3.17 -4.30
C SER A 140 16.84 -2.86 -5.40
N SER A 141 16.58 -1.84 -6.22
CA SER A 141 17.48 -1.38 -7.28
C SER A 141 18.57 -0.44 -6.79
N SER A 142 18.47 0.04 -5.56
CA SER A 142 19.41 1.02 -4.96
C SER A 142 20.52 0.34 -4.17
N ILE A 143 20.71 -0.98 -4.32
CA ILE A 143 21.82 -1.76 -3.72
C ILE A 143 23.13 -1.35 -4.40
N ASP A 144 23.46 -0.09 -4.31
CA ASP A 144 24.73 0.46 -4.80
C ASP A 144 25.41 1.22 -3.65
N VAL A 145 26.69 1.44 -3.80
CA VAL A 145 27.55 2.18 -2.84
C VAL A 145 26.96 3.55 -2.44
N LEU A 146 26.03 4.07 -3.23
CA LEU A 146 25.33 5.34 -2.97
C LEU A 146 24.09 5.21 -2.09
N PHE A 147 23.60 4.00 -1.81
CA PHE A 147 22.38 3.77 -1.04
C PHE A 147 22.41 4.44 0.33
N ASP A 148 23.46 4.26 1.08
CA ASP A 148 23.63 4.86 2.41
C ASP A 148 23.60 6.39 2.34
N LEU A 149 24.16 6.99 1.29
CA LEU A 149 24.15 8.44 1.09
C LEU A 149 22.73 8.95 0.75
N GLU A 150 21.98 8.23 -0.06
CA GLU A 150 20.62 8.59 -0.40
C GLU A 150 19.69 8.44 0.80
N LEU A 151 19.78 7.33 1.52
CA LEU A 151 19.04 7.10 2.75
C LEU A 151 19.35 8.18 3.79
N ARG A 152 20.63 8.52 4.00
CA ARG A 152 21.06 9.63 4.87
C ARG A 152 20.45 10.96 4.46
N LYS A 153 20.42 11.28 3.16
CA LYS A 153 19.81 12.52 2.65
C LYS A 153 18.32 12.57 2.94
N ILE A 154 17.60 11.48 2.67
CA ILE A 154 16.14 11.38 2.90
C ILE A 154 15.86 11.53 4.41
N LEU A 155 16.55 10.77 5.26
CA LEU A 155 16.39 10.82 6.70
C LEU A 155 16.71 12.23 7.25
N SER A 156 17.83 12.82 6.85
CA SER A 156 18.24 14.16 7.30
C SER A 156 17.26 15.23 6.84
N LYS A 157 16.77 15.16 5.60
CA LYS A 157 15.78 16.09 5.07
C LYS A 157 14.46 15.98 5.83
N THR A 158 14.00 14.77 6.05
CA THR A 158 12.73 14.51 6.76
C THR A 158 12.83 14.90 8.23
N TRP A 159 13.95 14.57 8.89
CA TRP A 159 14.19 14.89 10.30
C TRP A 159 14.28 16.39 10.57
N LYS A 160 14.93 17.14 9.67
CA LYS A 160 15.05 18.59 9.80
C LYS A 160 13.74 19.33 9.57
N LEU A 161 12.86 18.79 8.74
CA LEU A 161 11.61 19.44 8.36
C LEU A 161 10.47 19.23 9.36
N LYS A 162 10.55 18.19 10.20
CA LYS A 162 9.44 17.77 11.05
C LYS A 162 9.85 17.67 12.51
N LYS A 163 9.06 18.33 13.37
CA LYS A 163 9.14 18.18 14.82
C LYS A 163 8.20 17.06 15.26
N GLY A 164 8.57 16.30 16.29
CA GLY A 164 7.73 15.27 16.88
C GLY A 164 8.25 13.85 16.71
N LEU A 165 7.35 12.87 16.85
CA LEU A 165 7.67 11.46 16.71
C LEU A 165 8.09 11.15 15.27
N MET A 166 9.17 10.40 15.13
CA MET A 166 9.60 9.83 13.85
C MET A 166 9.66 8.30 13.97
N MET A 167 8.97 7.61 13.09
CA MET A 167 9.02 6.14 12.96
C MET A 167 9.55 5.77 11.57
N ILE A 168 10.29 4.68 11.50
CA ILE A 168 10.74 4.10 10.23
C ILE A 168 10.14 2.70 10.15
N LEU A 169 9.47 2.41 9.05
CA LEU A 169 8.84 1.13 8.79
C LEU A 169 9.43 0.54 7.52
N VAL A 170 9.96 -0.67 7.63
CA VAL A 170 10.60 -1.41 6.53
C VAL A 170 9.78 -2.64 6.22
N PHE A 171 9.45 -2.84 4.96
CA PHE A 171 8.84 -4.05 4.44
C PHE A 171 9.86 -4.85 3.64
N SER A 172 9.92 -6.16 3.88
CA SER A 172 10.75 -7.09 3.12
C SER A 172 10.13 -8.49 3.13
N GLN A 173 10.18 -9.16 2.00
CA GLN A 173 9.88 -10.60 1.88
C GLN A 173 11.15 -11.45 2.08
N THR A 174 12.34 -10.83 2.12
CA THR A 174 13.61 -11.52 2.27
C THR A 174 14.33 -11.08 3.54
N GLU A 175 14.97 -12.02 4.22
CA GLU A 175 15.81 -11.74 5.39
C GLU A 175 17.02 -10.88 5.00
N GLU A 176 17.57 -11.12 3.81
CA GLU A 176 18.72 -10.39 3.28
C GLU A 176 18.39 -8.91 3.05
N GLY A 177 17.24 -8.61 2.43
CA GLY A 177 16.77 -7.25 2.23
C GLY A 177 16.56 -6.51 3.54
N LEU A 178 15.92 -7.17 4.53
CA LEU A 178 15.70 -6.60 5.85
C LEU A 178 17.03 -6.31 6.55
N LYS A 179 17.97 -7.25 6.51
CA LYS A 179 19.30 -7.09 7.11
C LYS A 179 20.07 -5.94 6.47
N PHE A 180 20.07 -5.86 5.13
CA PHE A 180 20.75 -4.78 4.40
C PHE A 180 20.26 -3.40 4.84
N ILE A 181 18.93 -3.19 4.84
CA ILE A 181 18.35 -1.92 5.28
C ILE A 181 18.64 -1.64 6.76
N SER A 182 18.59 -2.67 7.62
CA SER A 182 18.91 -2.53 9.04
C SER A 182 20.33 -2.07 9.26
N ASP A 183 21.31 -2.70 8.59
CA ASP A 183 22.72 -2.36 8.69
C ASP A 183 22.98 -0.92 8.20
N SER A 184 22.33 -0.53 7.09
CA SER A 184 22.40 0.85 6.58
C SER A 184 21.79 1.87 7.54
N LEU A 185 20.68 1.56 8.21
CA LEU A 185 20.09 2.43 9.22
C LEU A 185 20.97 2.58 10.46
N TYR A 186 21.69 1.52 10.87
CA TYR A 186 22.67 1.60 11.96
C TYR A 186 23.85 2.50 11.59
N SER A 187 24.35 2.42 10.36
CA SER A 187 25.47 3.27 9.89
C SER A 187 25.12 4.76 9.82
N VAL A 188 23.85 5.11 9.74
CA VAL A 188 23.38 6.51 9.72
C VAL A 188 23.36 7.15 11.11
N LYS A 189 23.39 6.35 12.18
CA LYS A 189 23.37 6.85 13.57
C LYS A 189 24.72 7.40 14.04
N GLU A 190 25.82 7.07 13.35
CA GLU A 190 27.15 7.61 13.60
C GLU A 190 27.43 8.86 12.75
#